data_1a4b208f57e9e45e2632ca75b08fa89d
#
_entry.id   1a4b208f57e9e45e2632ca75b08fa89d
#
_cell.length_a   1.000
_cell.length_b   1.000
_cell.length_c   1.000
_cell.angle_alpha   90.00
_cell.angle_beta   90.00
_cell.angle_gamma   90.00
#
_symmetry.space_group_name_H-M   'P 1'
#
loop_
_entity.id
_entity.type
_entity.pdbx_description
1 polymer ?
#
loop_
_entity_poly.entity_id
_entity_poly.type
_entity_poly.pdbx_seq_one_letter_code
_entity_poly.pdbx_strand_id
1 'polypeptide(L)'
;PEPVPSRPTGSTPTVRPASGAGPQRVLLVDDSRSIRTLLKIYLMARSFEFLEAESAEEGLKVAEAEPVDLILTDFHMDGMNGADFAGQIRASANPKLSKVPILMMTGDPNVAEVRALGQKAGISAFVRKPVSCAQLMTLVDTILPLPRAAK
;
A
#
# COMPACT_ATOMS: atom_id res chain seq x y z
N PRO A 1 -28.73 19.00 -5.86
CA PRO A 1 -28.64 18.75 -6.25
C PRO A 1 -28.22 18.50 -6.50
N GLU A 2 -28.46 18.22 -6.19
CA GLU A 2 -28.21 17.85 -6.43
C GLU A 2 -27.63 17.63 -6.70
N PRO A 3 -27.87 17.59 -6.34
CA PRO A 3 -27.28 17.18 -6.66
C PRO A 3 -26.36 17.03 -6.90
N VAL A 4 -26.20 17.00 -6.56
CA VAL A 4 -25.45 16.76 -6.87
C VAL A 4 -24.65 16.61 -7.09
N PRO A 5 -24.63 16.46 -6.89
CA PRO A 5 -23.89 16.15 -7.13
C PRO A 5 -23.00 16.04 -7.37
N SER A 6 -23.07 16.01 -6.97
CA SER A 6 -22.38 15.80 -7.34
C SER A 6 -21.58 15.66 -7.31
N ARG A 7 -21.51 15.50 -6.87
CA ARG A 7 -20.88 15.28 -6.90
C ARG A 7 -20.12 15.17 -6.81
N PRO A 8 -20.10 15.22 -6.55
CA PRO A 8 -19.27 14.87 -6.41
C PRO A 8 -18.52 14.66 -6.22
N THR A 9 -18.70 14.67 -5.75
CA THR A 9 -18.20 14.34 -5.61
C THR A 9 -17.74 13.96 -5.28
N GLY A 10 -17.66 13.92 -5.03
CA GLY A 10 -17.36 13.42 -4.69
C GLY A 10 -17.24 13.14 -3.98
N SER A 11 -17.42 13.16 -3.66
CA SER A 11 -17.38 12.82 -2.99
C SER A 11 -17.53 12.53 -2.16
N THR A 12 -17.95 12.53 -1.88
CA THR A 12 -18.20 12.21 -1.03
C THR A 12 -17.93 11.56 -0.32
N PRO A 13 -17.76 11.66 0.23
CA PRO A 13 -17.21 10.84 1.04
C PRO A 13 -17.53 9.88 1.31
N THR A 14 -17.54 10.23 0.93
CA THR A 14 -18.06 9.46 1.35
C THR A 14 -17.78 8.37 2.00
N VAL A 15 -18.28 8.16 2.77
CA VAL A 15 -18.12 6.95 3.46
C VAL A 15 -18.10 5.82 2.52
N ARG A 16 -17.06 5.02 2.56
CA ARG A 16 -17.03 3.83 1.75
C ARG A 16 -17.58 2.67 2.52
N PRO A 17 -18.48 1.92 1.92
CA PRO A 17 -18.94 0.71 2.57
C PRO A 17 -17.81 -0.27 2.79
N ALA A 18 -17.86 -0.99 3.87
CA ALA A 18 -16.86 -2.01 4.14
C ALA A 18 -16.86 -3.08 3.08
N SER A 19 -17.90 -3.18 2.32
CA SER A 19 -17.99 -4.17 1.26
C SER A 19 -17.06 -3.88 0.09
N GLY A 20 -16.40 -2.75 0.09
CA GLY A 20 -15.49 -2.43 -0.99
C GLY A 20 -16.16 -1.84 -2.20
N ALA A 21 -17.28 -1.18 -2.04
CA ALA A 21 -17.97 -0.56 -3.16
C ALA A 21 -17.15 0.54 -3.81
N GLY A 22 -16.26 1.18 -3.10
CA GLY A 22 -15.42 2.22 -3.68
C GLY A 22 -14.08 1.66 -4.11
N PRO A 23 -13.22 2.51 -4.68
CA PRO A 23 -11.88 2.06 -5.05
C PRO A 23 -11.07 1.71 -3.83
N GLN A 24 -10.19 0.74 -3.99
CA GLN A 24 -9.25 0.38 -2.95
C GLN A 24 -8.11 1.38 -2.92
N ARG A 25 -7.55 1.61 -1.75
CA ARG A 25 -6.50 2.59 -1.56
C ARG A 25 -5.17 1.92 -1.31
N VAL A 26 -4.15 2.37 -2.02
CA VAL A 26 -2.80 1.84 -1.92
C VAL A 26 -1.89 2.93 -1.40
N LEU A 27 -1.18 2.65 -0.31
CA LEU A 27 -0.18 3.56 0.23
C LEU A 27 1.18 3.17 -0.31
N LEU A 28 1.85 4.12 -0.96
CA LEU A 28 3.18 3.93 -1.52
C LEU A 28 4.18 4.64 -0.61
N VAL A 29 5.11 3.88 -0.04
CA VAL A 29 6.10 4.41 0.89
C VAL A 29 7.47 4.18 0.29
N ASP A 30 8.08 5.24 -0.20
CA ASP A 30 9.39 5.17 -0.85
C ASP A 30 9.94 6.59 -0.90
N ASP A 31 11.21 6.76 -0.59
CA ASP A 31 11.82 8.09 -0.62
C ASP A 31 12.09 8.56 -2.05
N SER A 32 11.91 7.70 -3.04
CA SER A 32 12.09 8.06 -4.44
C SER A 32 10.74 8.36 -5.08
N ARG A 33 10.55 9.61 -5.47
CA ARG A 33 9.34 10.00 -6.16
C ARG A 33 9.19 9.26 -7.49
N SER A 34 10.32 9.02 -8.17
CA SER A 34 10.29 8.30 -9.44
C SER A 34 9.75 6.89 -9.28
N ILE A 35 10.15 6.22 -8.21
CA ILE A 35 9.65 4.87 -7.94
C ILE A 35 8.16 4.92 -7.64
N ARG A 36 7.72 5.87 -6.82
CA ARG A 36 6.30 5.98 -6.53
C ARG A 36 5.47 6.21 -7.79
N THR A 37 5.98 7.06 -8.68
CA THR A 37 5.30 7.31 -9.94
C THR A 37 5.24 6.06 -10.80
N LEU A 38 6.35 5.33 -10.87
CA LEU A 38 6.40 4.08 -11.63
C LEU A 38 5.39 3.07 -11.11
N LEU A 39 5.31 2.93 -9.80
CA LEU A 39 4.35 1.99 -9.20
C LEU A 39 2.92 2.37 -9.54
N LYS A 40 2.61 3.68 -9.52
CA LYS A 40 1.27 4.12 -9.91
C LYS A 40 0.97 3.77 -11.36
N ILE A 41 1.96 3.95 -12.23
CA ILE A 41 1.78 3.59 -13.65
C ILE A 41 1.53 2.08 -13.78
N TYR A 42 2.31 1.27 -13.08
CA TYR A 42 2.16 -0.18 -13.16
C TYR A 42 0.78 -0.63 -12.70
N LEU A 43 0.20 0.06 -11.73
CA LEU A 43 -1.04 -0.39 -11.10
C LEU A 43 -2.26 0.38 -11.59
N MET A 44 -2.10 1.25 -12.59
CA MET A 44 -3.21 2.10 -13.01
C MET A 44 -4.37 1.31 -13.61
N ALA A 45 -4.11 0.08 -14.08
CA ALA A 45 -5.17 -0.74 -14.63
C ALA A 45 -6.14 -1.26 -13.56
N ARG A 46 -5.80 -1.12 -12.29
CA ARG A 46 -6.62 -1.64 -11.20
C ARG A 46 -7.55 -0.60 -10.57
N SER A 47 -7.53 0.61 -11.06
CA SER A 47 -8.43 1.67 -10.55
C SER A 47 -8.24 1.95 -9.06
N PHE A 48 -7.01 1.86 -8.58
CA PHE A 48 -6.70 2.19 -7.19
C PHE A 48 -6.67 3.70 -6.98
N GLU A 49 -6.95 4.11 -5.75
CA GLU A 49 -6.58 5.44 -5.29
C GLU A 49 -5.24 5.31 -4.58
N PHE A 50 -4.36 6.28 -4.79
CA PHE A 50 -3.01 6.19 -4.24
C PHE A 50 -2.78 7.25 -3.18
N LEU A 51 -2.13 6.83 -2.10
CA LEU A 51 -1.58 7.72 -1.09
C LEU A 51 -0.07 7.55 -1.15
N GLU A 52 0.68 8.61 -0.87
CA GLU A 52 2.12 8.57 -0.98
C GLU A 52 2.78 9.09 0.29
N ALA A 53 3.92 8.50 0.62
CA ALA A 53 4.75 8.96 1.73
C ALA A 53 6.21 8.80 1.34
N GLU A 54 7.03 9.76 1.75
CA GLU A 54 8.45 9.76 1.42
C GLU A 54 9.29 9.08 2.47
N SER A 55 8.70 8.72 3.58
CA SER A 55 9.42 8.06 4.67
C SER A 55 8.47 7.15 5.42
N ALA A 56 9.05 6.27 6.22
CA ALA A 56 8.23 5.38 7.05
C ALA A 56 7.44 6.19 8.06
N GLU A 57 8.05 7.22 8.64
CA GLU A 57 7.36 8.05 9.62
C GLU A 57 6.14 8.73 9.01
N GLU A 58 6.29 9.26 7.81
CA GLU A 58 5.16 9.86 7.12
C GLU A 58 4.13 8.81 6.75
N GLY A 59 4.61 7.64 6.33
CA GLY A 59 3.72 6.53 6.00
C GLY A 59 2.85 6.11 7.17
N LEU A 60 3.41 6.10 8.37
CA LEU A 60 2.63 5.78 9.57
C LEU A 60 1.53 6.81 9.79
N LYS A 61 1.86 8.09 9.62
CA LYS A 61 0.87 9.13 9.81
C LYS A 61 -0.27 9.01 8.81
N VAL A 62 0.07 8.76 7.54
CA VAL A 62 -0.95 8.61 6.50
C VAL A 62 -1.81 7.39 6.79
N ALA A 63 -1.18 6.27 7.15
CA ALA A 63 -1.89 5.03 7.38
C ALA A 63 -2.86 5.13 8.55
N GLU A 64 -2.50 5.91 9.58
CA GLU A 64 -3.40 6.06 10.72
C GLU A 64 -4.53 7.05 10.42
N ALA A 65 -4.31 7.99 9.50
CA ALA A 65 -5.29 9.03 9.21
C ALA A 65 -6.27 8.64 8.12
N GLU A 66 -5.89 7.75 7.20
CA GLU A 66 -6.69 7.42 6.04
C GLU A 66 -6.89 5.92 5.94
N PRO A 67 -8.05 5.48 5.42
CA PRO A 67 -8.22 4.04 5.16
C PRO A 67 -7.22 3.57 4.09
N VAL A 68 -6.57 2.46 4.35
CA VAL A 68 -5.58 1.89 3.44
C VAL A 68 -5.89 0.40 3.27
N ASP A 69 -5.90 -0.04 2.03
CA ASP A 69 -6.20 -1.44 1.70
C ASP A 69 -4.95 -2.24 1.37
N LEU A 70 -3.87 -1.56 1.00
CA LEU A 70 -2.62 -2.22 0.63
C LEU A 70 -1.48 -1.24 0.85
N ILE A 71 -0.35 -1.72 1.34
CA ILE A 71 0.84 -0.90 1.50
C ILE A 71 1.96 -1.49 0.65
N LEU A 72 2.58 -0.66 -0.18
CA LEU A 72 3.80 -0.99 -0.90
C LEU A 72 4.91 -0.15 -0.29
N THR A 73 5.93 -0.80 0.27
CA THR A 73 6.99 -0.07 0.93
C THR A 73 8.36 -0.54 0.47
N ASP A 74 9.26 0.42 0.32
CA ASP A 74 10.66 0.11 0.12
C ASP A 74 11.24 -0.36 1.46
N PHE A 75 12.28 -1.20 1.40
CA PHE A 75 12.99 -1.59 2.61
C PHE A 75 13.94 -0.49 3.04
N HIS A 76 14.74 0.03 2.11
CA HIS A 76 15.78 1.00 2.42
C HIS A 76 15.23 2.41 2.32
N MET A 77 15.12 3.06 3.47
CA MET A 77 14.69 4.44 3.58
C MET A 77 15.50 5.10 4.67
N ASP A 78 15.67 6.40 4.60
CA ASP A 78 16.33 7.15 5.67
C ASP A 78 15.49 7.03 6.93
N GLY A 79 16.14 6.84 8.05
CA GLY A 79 15.47 6.67 9.32
C GLY A 79 14.95 5.24 9.46
N MET A 80 13.66 5.09 9.66
CA MET A 80 13.06 3.78 9.87
C MET A 80 13.05 3.01 8.55
N ASN A 81 13.49 1.75 8.58
CA ASN A 81 13.44 0.92 7.36
C ASN A 81 12.06 0.29 7.19
N GLY A 82 11.88 -0.40 6.04
CA GLY A 82 10.58 -0.99 5.72
C GLY A 82 10.15 -2.07 6.69
N ALA A 83 11.08 -2.84 7.24
CA ALA A 83 10.72 -3.87 8.22
C ALA A 83 10.24 -3.25 9.53
N ASP A 84 10.92 -2.20 9.99
CA ASP A 84 10.49 -1.48 11.19
C ASP A 84 9.12 -0.84 10.95
N PHE A 85 8.93 -0.28 9.78
CA PHE A 85 7.64 0.31 9.41
C PHE A 85 6.53 -0.75 9.45
N ALA A 86 6.79 -1.91 8.86
CA ALA A 86 5.79 -2.99 8.87
C ALA A 86 5.47 -3.43 10.29
N GLY A 87 6.49 -3.52 11.14
CA GLY A 87 6.26 -3.87 12.54
C GLY A 87 5.38 -2.88 13.27
N GLN A 88 5.58 -1.59 13.00
CA GLN A 88 4.75 -0.54 13.58
C GLN A 88 3.31 -0.65 13.08
N ILE A 89 3.14 -0.93 11.80
CA ILE A 89 1.81 -1.11 11.24
C ILE A 89 1.10 -2.28 11.92
N ARG A 90 1.80 -3.40 12.09
CA ARG A 90 1.22 -4.58 12.73
C ARG A 90 0.86 -4.33 14.20
N ALA A 91 1.53 -3.39 14.83
CA ALA A 91 1.27 -3.03 16.23
C ALA A 91 0.16 -2.00 16.38
N SER A 92 -0.46 -1.55 15.31
CA SER A 92 -1.49 -0.52 15.36
C SER A 92 -2.70 -1.03 16.16
N ALA A 93 -3.32 -0.12 16.89
CA ALA A 93 -4.56 -0.43 17.61
C ALA A 93 -5.75 -0.55 16.66
N ASN A 94 -5.62 -0.05 15.43
CA ASN A 94 -6.68 -0.14 14.43
C ASN A 94 -6.65 -1.53 13.81
N PRO A 95 -7.68 -2.38 14.00
CA PRO A 95 -7.63 -3.76 13.52
C PRO A 95 -7.50 -3.87 12.01
N LYS A 96 -8.10 -2.96 11.27
CA LYS A 96 -7.96 -2.98 9.81
C LYS A 96 -6.53 -2.70 9.43
N LEU A 97 -5.91 -1.71 10.05
CA LEU A 97 -4.54 -1.35 9.72
C LEU A 97 -3.56 -2.42 10.16
N SER A 98 -3.75 -3.01 11.33
CA SER A 98 -2.81 -4.00 11.83
C SER A 98 -2.76 -5.26 10.97
N LYS A 99 -3.77 -5.45 10.12
CA LYS A 99 -3.86 -6.64 9.26
C LYS A 99 -3.75 -6.30 7.78
N VAL A 100 -3.44 -5.05 7.45
CA VAL A 100 -3.38 -4.63 6.05
C VAL A 100 -2.30 -5.41 5.31
N PRO A 101 -2.54 -5.83 4.06
CA PRO A 101 -1.48 -6.47 3.28
C PRO A 101 -0.33 -5.49 3.05
N ILE A 102 0.89 -5.98 3.21
CA ILE A 102 2.10 -5.19 3.01
C ILE A 102 3.00 -5.91 2.04
N LEU A 103 3.38 -5.24 0.97
CA LEU A 103 4.33 -5.74 -0.01
C LEU A 103 5.60 -4.93 0.13
N MET A 104 6.73 -5.61 0.37
CA MET A 104 8.01 -4.96 0.56
C MET A 104 8.88 -5.10 -0.68
N MET A 105 9.60 -4.03 -1.02
CA MET A 105 10.48 -3.99 -2.18
C MET A 105 11.91 -3.73 -1.72
N THR A 106 12.87 -4.38 -2.37
CA THR A 106 14.28 -4.13 -2.06
C THR A 106 15.17 -4.40 -3.25
N GLY A 107 16.23 -3.59 -3.38
CA GLY A 107 17.31 -3.85 -4.30
C GLY A 107 18.57 -4.34 -3.60
N ASP A 108 18.47 -4.67 -2.34
CA ASP A 108 19.61 -5.08 -1.54
C ASP A 108 20.16 -6.43 -2.03
N PRO A 109 21.49 -6.54 -2.24
CA PRO A 109 22.05 -7.83 -2.61
C PRO A 109 21.87 -8.92 -1.54
N ASN A 110 21.72 -8.52 -0.28
CA ASN A 110 21.45 -9.46 0.80
C ASN A 110 19.97 -9.76 0.90
N VAL A 111 19.41 -10.29 -0.17
CA VAL A 111 17.97 -10.51 -0.26
C VAL A 111 17.46 -11.43 0.83
N ALA A 112 18.23 -12.49 1.16
CA ALA A 112 17.78 -13.44 2.17
C ALA A 112 17.63 -12.79 3.53
N GLU A 113 18.56 -11.91 3.89
CA GLU A 113 18.50 -11.22 5.18
C GLU A 113 17.31 -10.25 5.22
N VAL A 114 17.13 -9.48 4.15
CA VAL A 114 16.04 -8.52 4.08
C VAL A 114 14.69 -9.24 4.11
N ARG A 115 14.60 -10.36 3.40
CA ARG A 115 13.37 -11.16 3.41
C ARG A 115 13.07 -11.69 4.81
N ALA A 116 14.09 -12.17 5.51
CA ALA A 116 13.89 -12.68 6.86
C ALA A 116 13.38 -11.58 7.80
N LEU A 117 13.97 -10.38 7.70
CA LEU A 117 13.51 -9.25 8.51
C LEU A 117 12.06 -8.89 8.20
N GLY A 118 11.71 -8.88 6.91
CA GLY A 118 10.35 -8.58 6.51
C GLY A 118 9.37 -9.62 7.00
N GLN A 119 9.72 -10.90 6.88
CA GLN A 119 8.83 -11.96 7.35
C GLN A 119 8.60 -11.86 8.84
N LYS A 120 9.66 -11.57 9.59
CA LYS A 120 9.54 -11.39 11.03
C LYS A 120 8.64 -10.21 11.37
N ALA A 121 8.67 -9.17 10.55
CA ALA A 121 7.84 -7.99 10.75
C ALA A 121 6.41 -8.19 10.28
N GLY A 122 6.11 -9.27 9.57
CA GLY A 122 4.74 -9.60 9.17
C GLY A 122 4.34 -9.09 7.81
N ILE A 123 5.28 -8.96 6.86
CA ILE A 123 4.91 -8.57 5.50
C ILE A 123 4.17 -9.70 4.80
N SER A 124 3.36 -9.33 3.81
CA SER A 124 2.56 -10.30 3.07
C SER A 124 3.25 -10.82 1.84
N ALA A 125 4.08 -9.99 1.19
CA ALA A 125 4.78 -10.38 -0.01
C ALA A 125 6.06 -9.57 -0.14
N PHE A 126 6.93 -10.03 -1.03
CA PHE A 126 8.27 -9.47 -1.17
C PHE A 126 8.62 -9.46 -2.65
N VAL A 127 9.20 -8.36 -3.12
CA VAL A 127 9.61 -8.26 -4.52
C VAL A 127 10.96 -7.58 -4.60
N ARG A 128 11.80 -8.02 -5.55
CA ARG A 128 13.11 -7.45 -5.77
C ARG A 128 13.03 -6.33 -6.77
N LYS A 129 13.84 -5.30 -6.55
CA LYS A 129 14.04 -4.26 -7.54
C LYS A 129 15.08 -4.70 -8.55
N PRO A 130 14.97 -4.30 -9.79
CA PRO A 130 13.92 -3.47 -10.37
C PRO A 130 12.60 -4.23 -10.44
N VAL A 131 11.52 -3.53 -10.08
CA VAL A 131 10.21 -4.17 -10.00
C VAL A 131 9.66 -4.38 -11.39
N SER A 132 9.24 -5.61 -11.68
CA SER A 132 8.57 -5.94 -12.93
C SER A 132 7.09 -5.65 -12.80
N CYS A 133 6.50 -5.03 -13.82
CA CYS A 133 5.08 -4.76 -13.81
C CYS A 133 4.27 -6.05 -13.66
N ALA A 134 4.62 -7.08 -14.42
CA ALA A 134 3.90 -8.35 -14.38
C ALA A 134 4.00 -9.00 -13.01
N GLN A 135 5.18 -9.01 -12.41
CA GLN A 135 5.36 -9.61 -11.10
C GLN A 135 4.59 -8.82 -10.04
N LEU A 136 4.66 -7.50 -10.10
CA LEU A 136 3.94 -6.67 -9.14
C LEU A 136 2.43 -6.92 -9.23
N MET A 137 1.89 -6.95 -10.45
CA MET A 137 0.48 -7.18 -10.63
C MET A 137 0.05 -8.53 -10.08
N THR A 138 0.85 -9.56 -10.34
CA THR A 138 0.54 -10.89 -9.85
C THR A 138 0.51 -10.92 -8.33
N LEU A 139 1.52 -10.31 -7.69
CA LEU A 139 1.59 -10.29 -6.23
C LEU A 139 0.45 -9.48 -5.64
N VAL A 140 0.15 -8.32 -6.22
CA VAL A 140 -0.94 -7.49 -5.72
C VAL A 140 -2.27 -8.22 -5.82
N ASP A 141 -2.52 -8.89 -6.96
CA ASP A 141 -3.75 -9.63 -7.11
C ASP A 141 -3.86 -10.79 -6.13
N THR A 142 -2.72 -11.36 -5.75
CA THR A 142 -2.70 -12.46 -4.79
C THR A 142 -2.99 -12.01 -3.38
N ILE A 143 -2.36 -10.91 -2.94
CA ILE A 143 -2.49 -10.48 -1.55
C ILE A 143 -3.63 -9.51 -1.33
N LEU A 144 -4.19 -8.93 -2.40
CA LEU A 144 -5.31 -8.01 -2.30
C LEU A 144 -6.35 -8.42 -3.33
N PRO A 145 -7.27 -9.31 -2.96
CA PRO A 145 -8.28 -9.76 -3.92
C PRO A 145 -9.11 -8.61 -4.42
N LEU A 146 -9.54 -8.70 -5.66
CA LEU A 146 -10.40 -7.69 -6.24
C LEU A 146 -11.68 -7.57 -5.45
N PRO A 147 -12.28 -6.38 -5.43
CA PRO A 147 -13.53 -6.20 -4.68
C PRO A 147 -14.60 -7.15 -5.17
N ARG A 148 -15.28 -7.76 -4.24
CA ARG A 148 -16.35 -8.67 -4.58
C ARG A 148 -17.59 -7.95 -5.01
N ALA A 149 -17.64 -6.67 -4.73
CA ALA A 149 -18.79 -5.90 -5.14
C ALA A 149 -19.03 -5.98 -6.64
N ALA A 150 -18.03 -6.39 -7.34
CA ALA A 150 -18.18 -6.60 -8.78
C ALA A 150 -19.18 -7.67 -9.09
N LYS A 151 -19.50 -8.46 -8.09
CA LYS A 151 -20.41 -9.49 -8.40
C LYS A 151 -21.78 -9.11 -8.26
#